data_7109c4141ddf755d76f12e01bc7caf06
#
_entry.id   7109c4141ddf755d76f12e01bc7caf06
#
_cell.length_a   1.000
_cell.length_b   1.000
_cell.length_c   1.000
_cell.angle_alpha   90.00
_cell.angle_beta   90.00
_cell.angle_gamma   90.00
#
_symmetry.space_group_name_H-M   'P 1'
#
loop_
_entity.id
_entity.type
_entity.pdbx_description
1 polymer ?
#
loop_
_entity_poly.entity_id
_entity_poly.type
_entity_poly.pdbx_seq_one_letter_code
_entity_poly.pdbx_strand_id
1 'polypeptide(L)'
;MTEKFDVIIVGAGPSGCAAGYSLAKMGFNVLMLERGKYPGAKNVMGGRMYTHALNRLIPEFWKEAPVERKVTREKLTLLCDKASVTLDFSDEELLEPPNSFTLLRAKFDRWFADKAAEAGATLVPNIRVDDLLWKNKKVSGIVAGGDKIEASIVIAADGAVSLMAEKAGLKKFKVKQFALGMKEIIELPEKTIEERFNLAGEEGAAQLFVGRCTKNIPGGGFIYTNRSSLSVGIVLYTNQLIESKIEAHEIIRDFNSNPAVAKLIEGGKIVEYSAHVIPEASRTKLFTDGMLVVGDAAGLLVNSSITLRGMDMAV
;
A
#
# COMPACT_ATOMS: atom_id res chain seq x y z
N MET A 1 18.45 14.54 -30.80
CA MET A 1 18.31 15.31 -29.54
C MET A 1 17.76 14.34 -28.54
N THR A 2 18.50 14.02 -27.46
CA THR A 2 18.00 13.21 -26.35
C THR A 2 16.92 14.03 -25.67
N GLU A 3 15.70 13.50 -25.64
CA GLU A 3 14.57 14.13 -24.98
C GLU A 3 14.92 14.27 -23.49
N LYS A 4 14.94 15.49 -22.98
CA LYS A 4 15.26 15.76 -21.59
C LYS A 4 13.97 15.96 -20.81
N PHE A 5 13.73 15.12 -19.83
CA PHE A 5 12.61 15.27 -18.92
C PHE A 5 12.92 16.31 -17.82
N ASP A 6 11.88 17.01 -17.37
CA ASP A 6 12.01 17.83 -16.16
C ASP A 6 12.13 16.93 -14.94
N VAL A 7 11.28 15.90 -14.87
CA VAL A 7 11.23 14.98 -13.74
C VAL A 7 11.12 13.53 -14.22
N ILE A 8 11.93 12.65 -13.65
CA ILE A 8 11.76 11.21 -13.77
C ILE A 8 11.28 10.66 -12.42
N ILE A 9 10.18 9.89 -12.42
CA ILE A 9 9.61 9.23 -11.26
C ILE A 9 9.86 7.73 -11.37
N VAL A 10 10.53 7.16 -10.38
CA VAL A 10 10.83 5.72 -10.32
C VAL A 10 9.80 5.01 -9.45
N GLY A 11 8.88 4.29 -10.08
CA GLY A 11 7.75 3.59 -9.47
C GLY A 11 6.42 4.30 -9.68
N ALA A 12 5.41 3.57 -10.14
CA ALA A 12 4.03 4.03 -10.35
C ALA A 12 3.06 3.45 -9.31
N GLY A 13 3.49 3.38 -8.03
CA GLY A 13 2.62 3.20 -6.88
C GLY A 13 1.93 4.51 -6.49
N PRO A 14 1.10 4.55 -5.42
CA PRO A 14 0.32 5.74 -5.06
C PRO A 14 1.13 7.02 -4.96
N SER A 15 2.33 6.99 -4.35
CA SER A 15 3.18 8.18 -4.22
C SER A 15 3.76 8.65 -5.56
N GLY A 16 4.14 7.71 -6.43
CA GLY A 16 4.62 8.05 -7.77
C GLY A 16 3.49 8.62 -8.63
N CYS A 17 2.29 8.05 -8.54
CA CYS A 17 1.11 8.54 -9.26
C CYS A 17 0.68 9.93 -8.76
N ALA A 18 0.69 10.15 -7.45
CA ALA A 18 0.38 11.47 -6.88
C ALA A 18 1.37 12.55 -7.35
N ALA A 19 2.67 12.24 -7.30
CA ALA A 19 3.71 13.14 -7.79
C ALA A 19 3.57 13.37 -9.31
N GLY A 20 3.36 12.31 -10.10
CA GLY A 20 3.19 12.38 -11.54
C GLY A 20 1.99 13.21 -11.95
N TYR A 21 0.84 12.96 -11.33
CA TYR A 21 -0.38 13.72 -11.55
C TYR A 21 -0.21 15.22 -11.24
N SER A 22 0.37 15.51 -10.07
CA SER A 22 0.56 16.90 -9.63
C SER A 22 1.51 17.67 -10.54
N LEU A 23 2.66 17.08 -10.88
CA LEU A 23 3.67 17.73 -11.69
C LEU A 23 3.24 17.89 -13.14
N ALA A 24 2.57 16.88 -13.71
CA ALA A 24 2.03 16.98 -15.08
C ALA A 24 0.96 18.07 -15.17
N LYS A 25 0.06 18.19 -14.19
CA LYS A 25 -0.91 19.30 -14.11
C LYS A 25 -0.26 20.68 -14.02
N MET A 26 0.94 20.76 -13.45
CA MET A 26 1.73 22.01 -13.40
C MET A 26 2.48 22.29 -14.71
N GLY A 27 2.38 21.40 -15.72
CA GLY A 27 2.99 21.56 -17.05
C GLY A 27 4.43 21.07 -17.14
N PHE A 28 4.94 20.32 -16.15
CA PHE A 28 6.26 19.69 -16.25
C PHE A 28 6.24 18.48 -17.19
N ASN A 29 7.33 18.27 -17.92
CA ASN A 29 7.57 17.06 -18.71
C ASN A 29 8.00 15.92 -17.77
N VAL A 30 7.07 15.01 -17.44
CA VAL A 30 7.23 13.95 -16.45
C VAL A 30 7.29 12.58 -17.09
N LEU A 31 8.34 11.81 -16.78
CA LEU A 31 8.46 10.40 -17.12
C LEU A 31 8.26 9.55 -15.87
N MET A 32 7.32 8.62 -15.90
CA MET A 32 7.07 7.64 -14.85
C MET A 32 7.48 6.25 -15.32
N LEU A 33 8.38 5.59 -14.60
CA LEU A 33 8.87 4.24 -14.92
C LEU A 33 8.38 3.23 -13.89
N GLU A 34 7.70 2.18 -14.35
CA GLU A 34 7.18 1.10 -13.51
C GLU A 34 7.80 -0.24 -13.91
N ARG A 35 8.38 -0.96 -12.93
CA ARG A 35 9.01 -2.27 -13.18
C ARG A 35 8.01 -3.41 -13.42
N GLY A 36 6.79 -3.27 -12.95
CA GLY A 36 5.71 -4.23 -13.16
C GLY A 36 5.12 -4.14 -14.56
N LYS A 37 4.43 -5.19 -14.99
CA LYS A 37 3.69 -5.20 -16.28
C LYS A 37 2.65 -4.08 -16.35
N TYR A 38 2.17 -3.65 -15.20
CA TYR A 38 1.25 -2.54 -15.01
C TYR A 38 1.39 -2.03 -13.57
N PRO A 39 1.02 -0.77 -13.27
CA PRO A 39 0.97 -0.23 -11.92
C PRO A 39 0.10 -1.10 -11.00
N GLY A 40 0.61 -1.45 -9.82
CA GLY A 40 -0.07 -2.36 -8.89
C GLY A 40 0.19 -3.85 -9.10
N ALA A 41 0.85 -4.27 -10.19
CA ALA A 41 1.12 -5.68 -10.48
C ALA A 41 1.99 -6.39 -9.42
N LYS A 42 2.78 -5.63 -8.68
CA LYS A 42 3.70 -6.16 -7.64
C LYS A 42 3.41 -5.62 -6.25
N ASN A 43 2.43 -4.76 -6.12
CA ASN A 43 2.07 -4.18 -4.86
C ASN A 43 0.85 -4.87 -4.28
N VAL A 44 1.06 -5.54 -3.18
CA VAL A 44 0.09 -6.49 -2.64
C VAL A 44 -0.46 -6.08 -1.29
N MET A 45 0.20 -5.13 -0.61
CA MET A 45 -0.27 -4.62 0.68
C MET A 45 -1.06 -3.33 0.54
N GLY A 46 -1.93 -3.09 1.52
CA GLY A 46 -2.93 -2.05 1.49
C GLY A 46 -4.26 -2.61 0.98
N GLY A 47 -5.31 -2.31 1.66
CA GLY A 47 -6.68 -2.71 1.32
C GLY A 47 -7.67 -1.66 1.78
N ARG A 48 -7.17 -0.57 2.37
CA ARG A 48 -7.97 0.56 2.84
C ARG A 48 -7.28 1.89 2.50
N MET A 49 -8.06 2.83 1.96
CA MET A 49 -7.64 4.19 1.63
C MET A 49 -8.48 5.18 2.39
N TYR A 50 -7.85 6.03 3.19
CA TYR A 50 -8.50 7.21 3.77
C TYR A 50 -8.58 8.31 2.73
N THR A 51 -9.72 8.97 2.64
CA THR A 51 -10.05 9.83 1.49
C THR A 51 -9.36 11.18 1.50
N HIS A 52 -9.07 11.72 2.68
CA HIS A 52 -8.71 13.12 2.89
C HIS A 52 -7.54 13.62 2.02
N ALA A 53 -6.48 12.82 1.83
CA ALA A 53 -5.32 13.23 1.05
C ALA A 53 -5.63 13.21 -0.45
N LEU A 54 -6.12 12.09 -0.97
CA LEU A 54 -6.42 11.94 -2.39
C LEU A 54 -7.59 12.85 -2.83
N ASN A 55 -8.55 13.10 -1.95
CA ASN A 55 -9.67 14.01 -2.25
C ASN A 55 -9.21 15.46 -2.45
N ARG A 56 -8.11 15.89 -1.83
CA ARG A 56 -7.49 17.19 -2.11
C ARG A 56 -6.84 17.26 -3.48
N LEU A 57 -6.33 16.14 -3.95
CA LEU A 57 -5.63 16.03 -5.23
C LEU A 57 -6.62 15.81 -6.39
N ILE A 58 -7.56 14.90 -6.20
CA ILE A 58 -8.63 14.53 -7.14
C ILE A 58 -9.95 14.58 -6.35
N PRO A 59 -10.69 15.70 -6.39
CA PRO A 59 -11.94 15.83 -5.66
C PRO A 59 -12.94 14.73 -5.98
N GLU A 60 -13.56 14.17 -4.95
CA GLU A 60 -14.54 13.09 -5.06
C GLU A 60 -14.08 11.89 -5.90
N PHE A 61 -12.77 11.56 -5.83
CA PHE A 61 -12.13 10.51 -6.63
C PHE A 61 -12.88 9.18 -6.60
N TRP A 62 -13.61 8.89 -5.53
CA TRP A 62 -14.38 7.66 -5.35
C TRP A 62 -15.55 7.50 -6.31
N LYS A 63 -15.98 8.56 -7.00
CA LYS A 63 -17.00 8.47 -8.05
C LYS A 63 -16.49 7.77 -9.32
N GLU A 64 -15.17 7.78 -9.54
CA GLU A 64 -14.53 7.21 -10.72
C GLU A 64 -13.56 6.07 -10.38
N ALA A 65 -12.97 6.10 -9.18
CA ALA A 65 -12.00 5.11 -8.76
C ALA A 65 -12.65 3.73 -8.53
N PRO A 66 -11.94 2.63 -8.80
CA PRO A 66 -12.42 1.27 -8.53
C PRO A 66 -12.31 0.94 -7.03
N VAL A 67 -13.04 1.70 -6.21
CA VAL A 67 -13.20 1.43 -4.78
C VAL A 67 -14.18 0.29 -4.56
N GLU A 68 -14.06 -0.40 -3.44
CA GLU A 68 -14.89 -1.55 -3.11
C GLU A 68 -16.07 -1.15 -2.22
N ARG A 69 -15.86 -0.88 -0.94
CA ARG A 69 -16.92 -0.50 0.01
C ARG A 69 -16.53 0.72 0.84
N LYS A 70 -17.50 1.56 1.21
CA LYS A 70 -17.32 2.65 2.20
C LYS A 70 -17.15 2.01 3.57
N VAL A 71 -16.09 2.34 4.30
CA VAL A 71 -15.92 1.83 5.67
C VAL A 71 -16.75 2.66 6.63
N THR A 72 -17.87 2.08 7.07
CA THR A 72 -18.83 2.66 8.00
C THR A 72 -18.78 1.95 9.35
N ARG A 73 -18.11 0.79 9.40
CA ARG A 73 -18.02 -0.06 10.57
C ARG A 73 -16.58 -0.42 10.90
N GLU A 74 -16.15 0.02 12.07
CA GLU A 74 -14.81 -0.24 12.60
C GLU A 74 -14.90 -1.29 13.70
N LYS A 75 -14.12 -2.35 13.60
CA LYS A 75 -14.08 -3.41 14.63
C LYS A 75 -12.67 -3.60 15.14
N LEU A 76 -12.53 -3.68 16.46
CA LEU A 76 -11.29 -4.08 17.12
C LEU A 76 -11.55 -5.34 17.94
N THR A 77 -10.86 -6.41 17.58
CA THR A 77 -11.00 -7.72 18.22
C THR A 77 -9.74 -8.11 18.96
N LEU A 78 -9.88 -8.34 20.27
CA LEU A 78 -8.85 -8.99 21.09
C LEU A 78 -9.07 -10.51 20.99
N LEU A 79 -8.11 -11.21 20.40
CA LEU A 79 -8.11 -12.67 20.26
C LEU A 79 -7.35 -13.32 21.40
N CYS A 80 -7.99 -14.33 22.01
CA CYS A 80 -7.38 -15.34 22.86
C CYS A 80 -7.43 -16.71 22.15
N ASP A 81 -6.90 -17.75 22.77
CA ASP A 81 -6.90 -19.10 22.17
C ASP A 81 -8.33 -19.65 21.93
N LYS A 82 -9.24 -19.41 22.86
CA LYS A 82 -10.63 -19.92 22.82
C LYS A 82 -11.71 -18.87 23.03
N ALA A 83 -11.31 -17.62 23.17
CA ALA A 83 -12.23 -16.51 23.43
C ALA A 83 -11.83 -15.29 22.60
N SER A 84 -12.79 -14.42 22.36
CA SER A 84 -12.54 -13.12 21.74
C SER A 84 -13.48 -12.07 22.30
N VAL A 85 -13.01 -10.84 22.34
CA VAL A 85 -13.83 -9.65 22.62
C VAL A 85 -13.71 -8.72 21.43
N THR A 86 -14.85 -8.26 20.90
CA THR A 86 -14.89 -7.32 19.79
C THR A 86 -15.58 -6.04 20.24
N LEU A 87 -14.90 -4.93 20.07
CA LEU A 87 -15.51 -3.60 20.06
C LEU A 87 -15.97 -3.35 18.62
N ASP A 88 -17.24 -3.05 18.47
CA ASP A 88 -17.89 -2.81 17.17
C ASP A 88 -18.45 -1.39 17.18
N PHE A 89 -17.90 -0.54 16.36
CA PHE A 89 -18.25 0.86 16.25
C PHE A 89 -18.79 1.15 14.85
N SER A 90 -19.95 1.77 14.77
CA SER A 90 -20.52 2.30 13.53
C SER A 90 -20.94 3.74 13.75
N ASP A 91 -20.73 4.55 12.74
CA ASP A 91 -21.05 5.98 12.77
C ASP A 91 -21.49 6.41 11.36
N GLU A 92 -22.68 7.01 11.27
CA GLU A 92 -23.22 7.52 10.03
C GLU A 92 -22.45 8.73 9.51
N GLU A 93 -21.76 9.48 10.38
CA GLU A 93 -20.89 10.59 9.99
C GLU A 93 -19.68 10.14 9.16
N LEU A 94 -19.34 8.83 9.18
CA LEU A 94 -18.29 8.26 8.32
C LEU A 94 -18.73 8.08 6.86
N LEU A 95 -20.01 8.31 6.55
CA LEU A 95 -20.60 8.16 5.23
C LEU A 95 -20.44 9.39 4.34
N GLU A 96 -20.60 10.59 4.91
CA GLU A 96 -20.65 11.83 4.12
C GLU A 96 -19.92 13.00 4.81
N PRO A 97 -18.76 13.44 4.30
CA PRO A 97 -18.01 12.79 3.20
C PRO A 97 -17.41 11.45 3.65
N PRO A 98 -17.29 10.47 2.75
CA PRO A 98 -16.80 9.14 3.12
C PRO A 98 -15.37 9.24 3.68
N ASN A 99 -15.17 8.69 4.88
CA ASN A 99 -13.89 8.75 5.58
C ASN A 99 -12.83 7.84 4.93
N SER A 100 -13.23 6.64 4.52
CA SER A 100 -12.33 5.68 3.86
C SER A 100 -13.08 4.64 3.03
N PHE A 101 -12.35 4.02 2.10
CA PHE A 101 -12.83 2.91 1.28
C PHE A 101 -11.92 1.71 1.43
N THR A 102 -12.49 0.52 1.32
CA THR A 102 -11.73 -0.68 0.97
C THR A 102 -11.46 -0.70 -0.52
N LEU A 103 -10.38 -1.33 -0.93
CA LEU A 103 -9.98 -1.38 -2.34
C LEU A 103 -9.02 -2.53 -2.63
N LEU A 104 -8.95 -2.92 -3.90
CA LEU A 104 -7.99 -3.87 -4.43
C LEU A 104 -6.87 -3.11 -5.17
N ARG A 105 -5.65 -3.17 -4.65
CA ARG A 105 -4.51 -2.40 -5.13
C ARG A 105 -4.21 -2.58 -6.62
N ALA A 106 -4.36 -3.78 -7.15
CA ALA A 106 -4.14 -4.06 -8.56
C ALA A 106 -5.09 -3.29 -9.49
N LYS A 107 -6.30 -2.97 -9.03
CA LYS A 107 -7.27 -2.15 -9.76
C LYS A 107 -7.01 -0.66 -9.52
N PHE A 108 -6.87 -0.30 -8.24
CA PHE A 108 -6.73 1.09 -7.82
C PHE A 108 -5.45 1.75 -8.33
N ASP A 109 -4.30 1.08 -8.21
CA ASP A 109 -3.01 1.64 -8.64
C ASP A 109 -2.98 1.87 -10.15
N ARG A 110 -3.63 0.99 -10.94
CA ARG A 110 -3.79 1.17 -12.38
C ARG A 110 -4.60 2.43 -12.69
N TRP A 111 -5.79 2.54 -12.10
CA TRP A 111 -6.64 3.73 -12.26
C TRP A 111 -5.89 5.03 -11.90
N PHE A 112 -5.15 5.03 -10.80
CA PHE A 112 -4.44 6.24 -10.37
C PHE A 112 -3.27 6.59 -11.31
N ALA A 113 -2.60 5.59 -11.87
CA ALA A 113 -1.57 5.80 -12.87
C ALA A 113 -2.15 6.30 -14.20
N ASP A 114 -3.33 5.81 -14.61
CA ASP A 114 -4.06 6.31 -15.78
C ASP A 114 -4.43 7.79 -15.57
N LYS A 115 -4.87 8.19 -14.35
CA LYS A 115 -5.12 9.60 -14.01
C LYS A 115 -3.86 10.48 -14.14
N ALA A 116 -2.70 9.97 -13.74
CA ALA A 116 -1.44 10.68 -13.94
C ALA A 116 -1.07 10.82 -15.43
N ALA A 117 -1.33 9.78 -16.24
CA ALA A 117 -1.13 9.82 -17.67
C ALA A 117 -2.12 10.78 -18.38
N GLU A 118 -3.40 10.76 -18.00
CA GLU A 118 -4.42 11.72 -18.47
C GLU A 118 -4.06 13.18 -18.14
N ALA A 119 -3.35 13.40 -17.03
CA ALA A 119 -2.84 14.72 -16.66
C ALA A 119 -1.61 15.16 -17.47
N GLY A 120 -1.02 14.27 -18.29
CA GLY A 120 0.10 14.57 -19.19
C GLY A 120 1.43 13.88 -18.80
N ALA A 121 1.47 13.03 -17.78
CA ALA A 121 2.68 12.26 -17.46
C ALA A 121 2.88 11.12 -18.47
N THR A 122 4.10 10.90 -18.93
CA THR A 122 4.47 9.74 -19.76
C THR A 122 4.71 8.53 -18.86
N LEU A 123 3.80 7.55 -18.86
CA LEU A 123 3.93 6.32 -18.10
C LEU A 123 4.50 5.19 -18.96
N VAL A 124 5.60 4.59 -18.52
CA VAL A 124 6.23 3.44 -19.21
C VAL A 124 6.31 2.26 -18.23
N PRO A 125 5.43 1.26 -18.35
CA PRO A 125 5.49 0.05 -17.55
C PRO A 125 6.52 -0.95 -18.08
N ASN A 126 6.81 -1.98 -17.28
CA ASN A 126 7.75 -3.06 -17.57
C ASN A 126 9.20 -2.60 -17.74
N ILE A 127 9.56 -1.46 -17.14
CA ILE A 127 10.92 -0.90 -17.14
C ILE A 127 11.44 -0.82 -15.71
N ARG A 128 12.54 -1.51 -15.44
CA ARG A 128 13.26 -1.41 -14.18
C ARG A 128 14.35 -0.36 -14.29
N VAL A 129 14.38 0.57 -13.34
CA VAL A 129 15.50 1.48 -13.16
C VAL A 129 16.61 0.75 -12.39
N ASP A 130 17.81 0.73 -12.96
CA ASP A 130 18.94 -0.03 -12.44
C ASP A 130 19.90 0.83 -11.63
N ASP A 131 20.08 2.12 -12.01
CA ASP A 131 21.03 3.01 -11.34
C ASP A 131 20.66 4.50 -11.51
N LEU A 132 21.38 5.36 -10.78
CA LEU A 132 21.31 6.81 -10.87
C LEU A 132 22.44 7.36 -11.76
N LEU A 133 22.14 8.38 -12.55
CA LEU A 133 23.16 9.18 -13.24
C LEU A 133 23.63 10.30 -12.32
N TRP A 134 24.93 10.51 -12.27
CA TRP A 134 25.55 11.55 -11.47
C TRP A 134 26.35 12.53 -12.32
N LYS A 135 26.18 13.83 -12.04
CA LYS A 135 26.99 14.91 -12.63
C LYS A 135 27.36 15.90 -11.53
N ASN A 136 28.65 16.09 -11.28
CA ASN A 136 29.14 17.02 -10.25
C ASN A 136 28.49 16.80 -8.85
N LYS A 137 28.40 15.55 -8.41
CA LYS A 137 27.75 15.14 -7.14
C LYS A 137 26.23 15.36 -7.07
N LYS A 138 25.59 15.78 -8.14
CA LYS A 138 24.14 15.92 -8.27
C LYS A 138 23.58 14.76 -9.06
N VAL A 139 22.44 14.21 -8.66
CA VAL A 139 21.68 13.26 -9.47
C VAL A 139 21.14 14.02 -10.69
N SER A 140 21.38 13.48 -11.88
CA SER A 140 21.05 14.12 -13.18
C SER A 140 20.20 13.25 -14.09
N GLY A 141 19.72 12.10 -13.60
CA GLY A 141 18.91 11.15 -14.35
C GLY A 141 19.04 9.73 -13.81
N ILE A 142 18.71 8.76 -14.64
CA ILE A 142 18.69 7.34 -14.29
C ILE A 142 19.32 6.47 -15.39
N VAL A 143 19.62 5.22 -15.04
CA VAL A 143 19.97 4.16 -15.99
C VAL A 143 18.86 3.10 -15.95
N ALA A 144 18.31 2.73 -17.10
CA ALA A 144 17.31 1.70 -17.22
C ALA A 144 17.60 0.82 -18.46
N GLY A 145 17.76 -0.49 -18.25
CA GLY A 145 18.06 -1.42 -19.35
C GLY A 145 19.36 -1.11 -20.13
N GLY A 146 20.30 -0.40 -19.52
CA GLY A 146 21.54 0.06 -20.14
C GLY A 146 21.44 1.48 -20.74
N ASP A 147 20.25 2.01 -20.97
CA ASP A 147 20.04 3.35 -21.48
C ASP A 147 20.17 4.41 -20.37
N LYS A 148 20.73 5.56 -20.73
CA LYS A 148 20.88 6.72 -19.87
C LYS A 148 19.81 7.74 -20.19
N ILE A 149 18.96 8.08 -19.25
CA ILE A 149 17.89 9.06 -19.41
C ILE A 149 18.15 10.22 -18.45
N GLU A 150 18.32 11.43 -19.00
CA GLU A 150 18.61 12.62 -18.20
C GLU A 150 17.33 13.31 -17.71
N ALA A 151 17.40 13.87 -16.51
CA ALA A 151 16.35 14.72 -15.95
C ALA A 151 16.93 15.78 -15.02
N SER A 152 16.16 16.85 -14.81
CA SER A 152 16.52 17.87 -13.83
C SER A 152 16.41 17.38 -12.40
N ILE A 153 15.37 16.56 -12.13
CA ILE A 153 15.06 15.94 -10.83
C ILE A 153 14.66 14.47 -11.02
N VAL A 154 15.07 13.61 -10.10
CA VAL A 154 14.60 12.23 -9.98
C VAL A 154 13.78 12.11 -8.69
N ILE A 155 12.60 11.49 -8.76
CA ILE A 155 11.78 11.16 -7.60
C ILE A 155 11.80 9.64 -7.40
N ALA A 156 12.38 9.19 -6.29
CA ALA A 156 12.33 7.79 -5.89
C ALA A 156 11.00 7.50 -5.18
N ALA A 157 10.11 6.79 -5.87
CA ALA A 157 8.83 6.28 -5.40
C ALA A 157 8.80 4.73 -5.49
N ASP A 158 9.96 4.10 -5.37
CA ASP A 158 10.23 2.69 -5.66
C ASP A 158 9.92 1.74 -4.47
N GLY A 159 9.18 2.25 -3.49
CA GLY A 159 8.57 1.47 -2.42
C GLY A 159 9.50 1.13 -1.27
N ALA A 160 9.07 0.22 -0.40
CA ALA A 160 9.64 -0.03 0.92
C ALA A 160 11.16 -0.29 0.92
N VAL A 161 11.68 -1.06 -0.01
CA VAL A 161 13.11 -1.39 -0.10
C VAL A 161 13.94 -0.23 -0.65
N SER A 162 13.37 0.55 -1.56
CA SER A 162 13.96 1.72 -2.22
C SER A 162 15.43 1.59 -2.60
N LEU A 163 15.67 0.90 -3.72
CA LEU A 163 17.00 0.76 -4.28
C LEU A 163 17.61 2.12 -4.67
N MET A 164 16.77 3.05 -5.16
CA MET A 164 17.24 4.38 -5.54
C MET A 164 17.71 5.20 -4.35
N ALA A 165 16.98 5.14 -3.22
CA ALA A 165 17.41 5.83 -1.98
C ALA A 165 18.70 5.22 -1.43
N GLU A 166 18.89 3.90 -1.54
CA GLU A 166 20.13 3.24 -1.14
C GLU A 166 21.31 3.66 -2.02
N LYS A 167 21.14 3.65 -3.35
CA LYS A 167 22.14 4.10 -4.32
C LYS A 167 22.55 5.58 -4.15
N ALA A 168 21.60 6.39 -3.70
CA ALA A 168 21.85 7.80 -3.35
C ALA A 168 22.52 7.97 -1.98
N GLY A 169 22.74 6.89 -1.22
CA GLY A 169 23.30 6.96 0.13
C GLY A 169 22.37 7.57 1.18
N LEU A 170 21.08 7.70 0.87
CA LEU A 170 20.07 8.29 1.75
C LEU A 170 19.48 7.27 2.72
N LYS A 171 19.53 5.99 2.38
CA LYS A 171 18.96 4.88 3.16
C LYS A 171 19.92 3.71 3.14
N LYS A 172 19.96 2.94 4.23
CA LYS A 172 20.57 1.60 4.24
C LYS A 172 19.48 0.61 4.64
N PHE A 173 19.34 -0.45 3.87
CA PHE A 173 18.42 -1.53 4.22
C PHE A 173 18.85 -2.22 5.51
N LYS A 174 17.95 -2.30 6.49
CA LYS A 174 18.14 -3.04 7.74
C LYS A 174 16.86 -3.82 8.01
N VAL A 175 16.95 -5.14 8.05
CA VAL A 175 15.79 -6.03 8.27
C VAL A 175 14.95 -5.63 9.49
N LYS A 176 15.62 -5.19 10.56
CA LYS A 176 14.97 -4.73 11.80
C LYS A 176 14.05 -3.50 11.65
N GLN A 177 14.05 -2.85 10.50
CA GLN A 177 13.25 -1.64 10.22
C GLN A 177 12.04 -1.93 9.33
N PHE A 178 11.62 -3.20 9.31
CA PHE A 178 10.48 -3.62 8.50
C PHE A 178 9.51 -4.47 9.31
N ALA A 179 8.26 -4.43 8.90
CA ALA A 179 7.27 -5.44 9.19
C ALA A 179 7.02 -6.26 7.92
N LEU A 180 6.62 -7.51 8.08
CA LEU A 180 6.13 -8.37 7.00
C LEU A 180 4.60 -8.35 7.03
N GLY A 181 3.99 -7.83 5.97
CA GLY A 181 2.57 -7.98 5.73
C GLY A 181 2.30 -9.22 4.86
N MET A 182 1.35 -10.04 5.26
CA MET A 182 0.80 -11.12 4.45
C MET A 182 -0.69 -10.95 4.30
N LYS A 183 -1.19 -11.16 3.09
CA LYS A 183 -2.61 -10.95 2.77
C LYS A 183 -3.11 -12.03 1.81
N GLU A 184 -4.32 -12.47 2.07
CA GLU A 184 -5.12 -13.30 1.20
C GLU A 184 -6.35 -12.52 0.73
N ILE A 185 -6.74 -12.71 -0.53
CA ILE A 185 -8.06 -12.30 -1.02
C ILE A 185 -8.91 -13.56 -1.08
N ILE A 186 -9.98 -13.55 -0.32
CA ILE A 186 -10.91 -14.68 -0.18
C ILE A 186 -12.23 -14.30 -0.82
N GLU A 187 -12.56 -14.92 -1.95
CA GLU A 187 -13.85 -14.72 -2.61
C GLU A 187 -15.00 -15.31 -1.80
N LEU A 188 -16.04 -14.52 -1.63
CA LEU A 188 -17.31 -14.88 -0.98
C LEU A 188 -18.45 -14.14 -1.67
N PRO A 189 -19.67 -14.73 -1.71
CA PRO A 189 -20.84 -14.02 -2.20
C PRO A 189 -21.09 -12.72 -1.41
N GLU A 190 -21.47 -11.67 -2.12
CA GLU A 190 -21.72 -10.34 -1.54
C GLU A 190 -22.67 -10.39 -0.35
N LYS A 191 -23.82 -11.08 -0.53
CA LYS A 191 -24.82 -11.27 0.53
C LYS A 191 -24.26 -11.96 1.79
N THR A 192 -23.37 -12.94 1.60
CA THR A 192 -22.70 -13.62 2.72
C THR A 192 -21.80 -12.67 3.50
N ILE A 193 -21.09 -11.77 2.80
CA ILE A 193 -20.26 -10.74 3.43
C ILE A 193 -21.15 -9.77 4.22
N GLU A 194 -22.24 -9.30 3.61
CA GLU A 194 -23.18 -8.38 4.27
C GLU A 194 -23.79 -8.99 5.53
N GLU A 195 -24.24 -10.23 5.47
CA GLU A 195 -24.81 -10.94 6.61
C GLU A 195 -23.79 -11.15 7.75
N ARG A 196 -22.55 -11.57 7.41
CA ARG A 196 -21.52 -11.85 8.43
C ARG A 196 -20.98 -10.62 9.11
N PHE A 197 -20.93 -9.51 8.40
CA PHE A 197 -20.39 -8.25 8.92
C PHE A 197 -21.47 -7.24 9.30
N ASN A 198 -22.76 -7.62 9.13
CA ASN A 198 -23.92 -6.77 9.40
C ASN A 198 -23.83 -5.44 8.62
N LEU A 199 -23.78 -5.54 7.30
CA LEU A 199 -23.64 -4.43 6.36
C LEU A 199 -24.85 -4.38 5.42
N ALA A 200 -25.12 -3.21 4.86
CA ALA A 200 -26.15 -3.00 3.84
C ALA A 200 -25.59 -2.22 2.65
N GLY A 201 -25.85 -2.71 1.44
CA GLY A 201 -25.49 -2.02 0.20
C GLY A 201 -23.98 -1.72 0.09
N GLU A 202 -23.62 -0.43 0.02
CA GLU A 202 -22.23 0.00 -0.14
C GLU A 202 -21.42 0.05 1.17
N GLU A 203 -22.03 -0.25 2.31
CA GLU A 203 -21.35 -0.27 3.60
C GLU A 203 -20.22 -1.29 3.64
N GLY A 204 -19.17 -0.95 4.35
CA GLY A 204 -17.99 -1.78 4.53
C GLY A 204 -17.53 -1.82 5.98
N ALA A 205 -16.85 -2.90 6.33
CA ALA A 205 -16.23 -3.09 7.63
C ALA A 205 -14.71 -3.19 7.51
N ALA A 206 -14.02 -2.58 8.46
CA ALA A 206 -12.61 -2.79 8.72
C ALA A 206 -12.47 -3.38 10.12
N GLN A 207 -12.02 -4.62 10.22
CA GLN A 207 -11.82 -5.33 11.47
C GLN A 207 -10.33 -5.56 11.72
N LEU A 208 -9.83 -5.07 12.84
CA LEU A 208 -8.46 -5.26 13.31
C LEU A 208 -8.44 -6.29 14.42
N PHE A 209 -7.37 -7.08 14.46
CA PHE A 209 -7.18 -8.12 15.46
C PHE A 209 -5.85 -7.94 16.18
N VAL A 210 -5.88 -8.04 17.49
CA VAL A 210 -4.71 -8.01 18.38
C VAL A 210 -4.69 -9.20 19.31
N GLY A 211 -3.57 -9.47 19.96
CA GLY A 211 -3.42 -10.59 20.90
C GLY A 211 -2.87 -11.84 20.22
N ARG A 212 -3.55 -12.96 20.38
CA ARG A 212 -3.06 -14.28 19.92
C ARG A 212 -3.06 -14.50 18.40
N CYS A 213 -3.55 -13.53 17.62
CA CYS A 213 -3.57 -13.61 16.15
C CYS A 213 -2.17 -13.78 15.50
N THR A 214 -1.12 -13.42 16.21
CA THR A 214 0.27 -13.43 15.73
C THR A 214 1.19 -14.36 16.55
N LYS A 215 0.67 -15.30 17.29
CA LYS A 215 1.46 -16.20 18.17
C LYS A 215 2.42 -15.46 19.11
N ASN A 216 1.99 -14.34 19.66
CA ASN A 216 2.78 -13.42 20.51
C ASN A 216 3.95 -12.71 19.81
N ILE A 217 4.08 -12.80 18.51
CA ILE A 217 4.98 -11.94 17.75
C ILE A 217 4.31 -10.55 17.67
N PRO A 218 5.00 -9.46 17.98
CA PRO A 218 4.44 -8.13 17.81
C PRO A 218 3.89 -7.91 16.40
N GLY A 219 2.66 -7.39 16.32
CA GLY A 219 1.93 -7.25 15.07
C GLY A 219 0.42 -7.32 15.30
N GLY A 220 -0.33 -7.61 14.26
CA GLY A 220 -1.78 -7.72 14.31
C GLY A 220 -2.37 -8.38 13.08
N GLY A 221 -3.66 -8.68 13.13
CA GLY A 221 -4.43 -9.18 11.99
C GLY A 221 -5.43 -8.15 11.49
N PHE A 222 -5.94 -8.35 10.29
CA PHE A 222 -6.99 -7.51 9.72
C PHE A 222 -7.91 -8.30 8.79
N ILE A 223 -9.16 -7.86 8.72
CA ILE A 223 -10.12 -8.26 7.69
C ILE A 223 -10.78 -6.97 7.18
N TYR A 224 -10.76 -6.77 5.86
CA TYR A 224 -11.49 -5.71 5.19
C TYR A 224 -12.48 -6.32 4.21
N THR A 225 -13.73 -5.85 4.25
CA THR A 225 -14.77 -6.32 3.35
C THR A 225 -14.67 -5.60 2.01
N ASN A 226 -14.59 -6.36 0.92
CA ASN A 226 -14.76 -5.88 -0.45
C ASN A 226 -16.17 -6.24 -0.93
N ARG A 227 -16.54 -5.93 -2.18
CA ARG A 227 -17.89 -6.26 -2.72
C ARG A 227 -18.14 -7.76 -2.73
N SER A 228 -17.22 -8.54 -3.29
CA SER A 228 -17.35 -9.99 -3.45
C SER A 228 -16.14 -10.76 -2.93
N SER A 229 -15.40 -10.19 -2.00
CA SER A 229 -14.25 -10.83 -1.35
C SER A 229 -13.93 -10.19 -0.01
N LEU A 230 -13.06 -10.86 0.75
CA LEU A 230 -12.44 -10.32 1.95
C LEU A 230 -10.94 -10.18 1.71
N SER A 231 -10.37 -9.06 2.14
CA SER A 231 -8.92 -8.92 2.31
C SER A 231 -8.56 -9.35 3.73
N VAL A 232 -7.96 -10.52 3.88
CA VAL A 232 -7.60 -11.11 5.18
C VAL A 232 -6.10 -11.14 5.31
N GLY A 233 -5.53 -10.68 6.42
CA GLY A 233 -4.09 -10.70 6.55
C GLY A 233 -3.58 -10.46 7.95
N ILE A 234 -2.26 -10.56 8.05
CA ILE A 234 -1.50 -10.28 9.27
C ILE A 234 -0.29 -9.41 8.94
N VAL A 235 0.14 -8.65 9.92
CA VAL A 235 1.38 -7.87 9.88
C VAL A 235 2.23 -8.26 11.06
N LEU A 236 3.50 -8.58 10.82
CA LEU A 236 4.46 -9.07 11.82
C LEU A 236 5.74 -8.24 11.77
N TYR A 237 6.26 -7.84 12.91
CA TYR A 237 7.58 -7.21 12.95
C TYR A 237 8.67 -8.23 12.63
N THR A 238 9.49 -7.95 11.62
CA THR A 238 10.44 -8.91 11.05
C THR A 238 11.51 -9.37 12.03
N ASN A 239 11.96 -8.50 12.94
CA ASN A 239 12.97 -8.87 13.93
C ASN A 239 12.48 -10.00 14.84
N GLN A 240 11.30 -9.83 15.43
CA GLN A 240 10.69 -10.80 16.34
C GLN A 240 10.24 -12.07 15.59
N LEU A 241 9.80 -11.92 14.33
CA LEU A 241 9.48 -13.08 13.49
C LEU A 241 10.71 -13.97 13.28
N ILE A 242 11.87 -13.37 12.95
CA ILE A 242 13.13 -14.12 12.79
C ILE A 242 13.56 -14.77 14.11
N GLU A 243 13.47 -14.05 15.22
CA GLU A 243 13.83 -14.58 16.56
C GLU A 243 12.91 -15.74 16.98
N SER A 244 11.64 -15.71 16.59
CA SER A 244 10.66 -16.76 16.94
C SER A 244 10.92 -18.09 16.22
N LYS A 245 11.61 -18.09 15.09
CA LYS A 245 11.81 -19.25 14.20
C LYS A 245 10.51 -19.90 13.72
N ILE A 246 9.37 -19.18 13.79
CA ILE A 246 8.09 -19.65 13.28
C ILE A 246 7.97 -19.22 11.81
N GLU A 247 7.54 -20.14 10.97
CA GLU A 247 7.30 -19.83 9.56
C GLU A 247 6.07 -18.90 9.41
N ALA A 248 6.25 -17.81 8.69
CA ALA A 248 5.22 -16.78 8.56
C ALA A 248 3.89 -17.32 8.02
N HIS A 249 3.93 -18.29 7.08
CA HIS A 249 2.73 -18.92 6.53
C HIS A 249 1.95 -19.77 7.55
N GLU A 250 2.60 -20.27 8.60
CA GLU A 250 1.90 -20.97 9.68
C GLU A 250 1.08 -20.00 10.53
N ILE A 251 1.56 -18.78 10.71
CA ILE A 251 0.87 -17.77 11.52
C ILE A 251 -0.43 -17.32 10.85
N ILE A 252 -0.41 -17.05 9.53
CA ILE A 252 -1.64 -16.68 8.82
C ILE A 252 -2.63 -17.85 8.75
N ARG A 253 -2.14 -19.09 8.61
CA ARG A 253 -2.98 -20.28 8.65
C ARG A 253 -3.68 -20.44 10.02
N ASP A 254 -2.93 -20.25 11.09
CA ASP A 254 -3.48 -20.34 12.46
C ASP A 254 -4.46 -19.19 12.74
N PHE A 255 -4.18 -17.98 12.23
CA PHE A 255 -5.11 -16.85 12.29
C PHE A 255 -6.43 -17.20 11.59
N ASN A 256 -6.38 -17.73 10.38
CA ASN A 256 -7.56 -18.14 9.62
C ASN A 256 -8.33 -19.28 10.30
N SER A 257 -7.63 -20.15 11.04
CA SER A 257 -8.24 -21.27 11.76
C SER A 257 -8.84 -20.89 13.12
N ASN A 258 -8.58 -19.67 13.60
CA ASN A 258 -9.17 -19.21 14.85
C ASN A 258 -10.71 -19.15 14.72
N PRO A 259 -11.50 -19.71 15.67
CA PRO A 259 -12.96 -19.78 15.54
C PRO A 259 -13.66 -18.45 15.26
N ALA A 260 -13.10 -17.32 15.75
CA ALA A 260 -13.65 -16.00 15.51
C ALA A 260 -13.39 -15.49 14.07
N VAL A 261 -12.32 -15.97 13.42
CA VAL A 261 -11.96 -15.64 12.04
C VAL A 261 -12.57 -16.67 11.08
N ALA A 262 -12.44 -17.95 11.38
CA ALA A 262 -12.89 -19.05 10.52
C ALA A 262 -14.35 -18.90 10.10
N LYS A 263 -15.24 -18.52 11.02
CA LYS A 263 -16.67 -18.26 10.74
C LYS A 263 -16.91 -17.12 9.75
N LEU A 264 -16.01 -16.12 9.75
CA LEU A 264 -16.14 -14.98 8.83
C LEU A 264 -15.72 -15.34 7.40
N ILE A 265 -14.78 -16.28 7.25
CA ILE A 265 -14.21 -16.69 5.95
C ILE A 265 -14.74 -18.04 5.45
N GLU A 266 -15.61 -18.72 6.21
CA GLU A 266 -16.13 -20.06 5.89
C GLU A 266 -16.76 -20.12 4.51
N GLY A 267 -16.44 -21.18 3.75
CA GLY A 267 -16.91 -21.37 2.37
C GLY A 267 -16.26 -20.45 1.34
N GLY A 268 -15.34 -19.59 1.75
CA GLY A 268 -14.60 -18.73 0.85
C GLY A 268 -13.48 -19.45 0.11
N LYS A 269 -13.14 -18.94 -1.08
CA LYS A 269 -12.04 -19.43 -1.92
C LYS A 269 -10.89 -18.42 -1.95
N ILE A 270 -9.70 -18.83 -1.53
CA ILE A 270 -8.50 -18.01 -1.68
C ILE A 270 -8.15 -17.89 -3.16
N VAL A 271 -8.12 -16.66 -3.69
CA VAL A 271 -7.81 -16.35 -5.10
C VAL A 271 -6.52 -15.59 -5.27
N GLU A 272 -6.01 -14.98 -4.20
CA GLU A 272 -4.72 -14.29 -4.19
C GLU A 272 -4.07 -14.51 -2.83
N TYR A 273 -2.77 -14.79 -2.85
CA TYR A 273 -1.90 -14.78 -1.68
C TYR A 273 -0.70 -13.89 -1.97
N SER A 274 -0.37 -13.04 -1.04
CA SER A 274 0.71 -12.08 -1.25
C SER A 274 1.41 -11.71 0.07
N ALA A 275 2.69 -11.41 -0.04
CA ALA A 275 3.50 -10.94 1.08
C ALA A 275 4.40 -9.78 0.64
N HIS A 276 4.52 -8.78 1.49
CA HIS A 276 5.39 -7.63 1.22
C HIS A 276 5.95 -7.06 2.51
N VAL A 277 7.17 -6.52 2.43
CA VAL A 277 7.76 -5.78 3.53
C VAL A 277 7.16 -4.37 3.60
N ILE A 278 6.90 -3.92 4.80
CA ILE A 278 6.36 -2.59 5.11
C ILE A 278 7.45 -1.87 5.90
N PRO A 279 7.91 -0.67 5.51
CA PRO A 279 8.92 0.02 6.28
C PRO A 279 8.34 0.44 7.63
N GLU A 280 9.10 0.30 8.70
CA GLU A 280 8.80 1.04 9.91
C GLU A 280 9.25 2.48 9.73
N ALA A 281 8.50 3.44 10.30
CA ALA A 281 8.84 4.84 10.22
C ALA A 281 10.30 5.06 10.63
N SER A 282 11.17 5.32 9.67
CA SER A 282 12.59 5.53 9.91
C SER A 282 12.95 6.98 9.62
N ARG A 283 13.87 7.56 10.40
CA ARG A 283 14.47 8.86 10.10
C ARG A 283 15.36 8.73 8.87
N THR A 284 14.79 8.85 7.70
CA THR A 284 15.49 8.81 6.42
C THR A 284 15.72 10.24 5.93
N LYS A 285 16.88 10.50 5.37
CA LYS A 285 17.10 11.75 4.65
C LYS A 285 16.26 11.69 3.36
N LEU A 286 15.36 12.66 3.19
CA LEU A 286 14.33 12.60 2.14
C LEU A 286 14.81 13.14 0.78
N PHE A 287 15.99 13.72 0.71
CA PHE A 287 16.51 14.31 -0.52
C PHE A 287 18.03 14.37 -0.55
N THR A 288 18.56 14.49 -1.75
CA THR A 288 19.92 14.96 -2.06
C THR A 288 19.85 15.83 -3.32
N ASP A 289 20.94 16.46 -3.70
CA ASP A 289 20.95 17.30 -4.88
C ASP A 289 20.48 16.52 -6.12
N GLY A 290 19.40 16.99 -6.73
CA GLY A 290 18.76 16.38 -7.91
C GLY A 290 17.85 15.20 -7.64
N MET A 291 17.58 14.82 -6.37
CA MET A 291 16.72 13.69 -6.06
C MET A 291 15.89 13.91 -4.80
N LEU A 292 14.62 13.48 -4.87
CA LEU A 292 13.66 13.39 -3.76
C LEU A 292 13.26 11.93 -3.53
N VAL A 293 12.86 11.60 -2.30
CA VAL A 293 12.33 10.28 -1.91
C VAL A 293 10.95 10.46 -1.32
N VAL A 294 9.96 9.65 -1.75
CA VAL A 294 8.55 9.77 -1.36
C VAL A 294 7.91 8.43 -0.99
N GLY A 295 6.80 8.47 -0.29
CA GLY A 295 6.02 7.29 0.11
C GLY A 295 6.79 6.31 0.98
N ASP A 296 6.58 5.01 0.76
CA ASP A 296 7.26 3.94 1.52
C ASP A 296 8.79 3.98 1.35
N ALA A 297 9.29 4.47 0.22
CA ALA A 297 10.71 4.66 0.01
C ALA A 297 11.31 5.65 1.03
N ALA A 298 10.55 6.65 1.40
CA ALA A 298 10.88 7.64 2.43
C ALA A 298 10.52 7.17 3.86
N GLY A 299 9.84 6.03 4.01
CA GLY A 299 9.30 5.57 5.29
C GLY A 299 8.13 6.42 5.79
N LEU A 300 7.40 7.08 4.89
CA LEU A 300 6.23 7.90 5.23
C LEU A 300 5.02 6.99 5.46
N LEU A 301 4.82 6.62 6.70
CA LEU A 301 3.67 5.89 7.17
C LEU A 301 3.36 6.20 8.64
N VAL A 302 2.13 5.97 9.04
CA VAL A 302 1.71 6.04 10.45
C VAL A 302 1.64 4.62 10.99
N ASN A 303 2.38 4.37 12.07
CA ASN A 303 2.32 3.14 12.83
C ASN A 303 1.71 3.45 14.21
N SER A 304 0.49 2.97 14.44
CA SER A 304 -0.22 3.13 15.71
C SER A 304 -0.13 1.87 16.59
N SER A 305 0.77 0.94 16.29
CA SER A 305 0.89 -0.39 16.91
C SER A 305 -0.29 -1.34 16.66
N ILE A 306 -1.46 -0.82 16.31
CA ILE A 306 -2.67 -1.59 15.97
C ILE A 306 -2.85 -1.66 14.45
N THR A 307 -2.47 -0.61 13.75
CA THR A 307 -2.56 -0.53 12.28
C THR A 307 -1.36 0.20 11.69
N LEU A 308 -1.03 -0.15 10.47
CA LEU A 308 -0.06 0.54 9.63
C LEU A 308 -0.80 1.25 8.49
N ARG A 309 -0.68 2.58 8.43
CA ARG A 309 -1.29 3.42 7.39
C ARG A 309 -0.20 4.01 6.50
N GLY A 310 -0.21 3.67 5.25
CA GLY A 310 0.78 4.15 4.27
C GLY A 310 0.13 4.74 3.02
N MET A 311 -1.07 4.30 2.63
CA MET A 311 -1.66 4.70 1.36
C MET A 311 -2.02 6.18 1.29
N ASP A 312 -2.66 6.71 2.31
CA ASP A 312 -3.02 8.12 2.41
C ASP A 312 -1.82 9.02 2.73
N MET A 313 -0.77 8.45 3.35
CA MET A 313 0.51 9.14 3.57
C MET A 313 1.39 9.16 2.32
N ALA A 314 1.08 8.34 1.33
CA ALA A 314 1.80 8.25 0.07
C ALA A 314 1.31 9.30 -0.97
N VAL A 315 0.17 9.92 -0.74
CA VAL A 315 -0.44 10.96 -1.57
C VAL A 315 -0.22 12.32 -0.96
#